data_9b53d33c7cc91eabc11ee3fa6e37f331
#
_entry.id   9b53d33c7cc91eabc11ee3fa6e37f331
#
_cell.length_a   1.000
_cell.length_b   1.000
_cell.length_c   1.000
_cell.angle_alpha   90.00
_cell.angle_beta   90.00
_cell.angle_gamma   90.00
#
_symmetry.space_group_name_H-M   'P 1'
#
loop_
_entity.id
_entity.type
_entity.pdbx_description
1 polymer ?
#
loop_
_entity_poly.entity_id
_entity_poly.type
_entity_poly.pdbx_seq_one_letter_code
_entity_poly.pdbx_strand_id
1 'polypeptide(L)'
;MVGRSLQGSNRIAGLAEVWRRSVTRLWLLACWLLTVNPANLTAQDSKPVKILVVVSTPTTPADSSAEIFLAGSLPVLGNWAPDGLLLNRQADGTYHGTFEVLPETTVQFKVTRGQWQNVERDADGRNIANRQVVAKPQPDGQPLRIEIQVASWAAEAAVQSTVVGNLSRHEFRSETLGNSRTIFIWLPPDYDQSDARYPVLYLQDGQNLFDRATAAFGHEWEVDETATELIEKNEIRPLIIVGIGNTADRIDEYTMTFDAKRNAGGAGRLYLSFLTDELKPWIDHKYRTAVGRQSTWVGGSSLGGLISLHACLQRSDVFSGCLAFSPSLAWDREQIVAAVSEPHRWPHDTKLWLSMGTLEGGTAESQAANTGRTARLAKLLEAQGLRPDVDLWYRSCESATHDEASWAKQFPAALKALRTVTP
;
A
#
# COMPACT_ATOMS: atom_id res chain seq x y z
N MET A 1 15.13 48.14 -60.73
CA MET A 1 16.56 48.40 -61.02
C MET A 1 17.40 47.69 -59.97
N VAL A 2 18.22 46.76 -60.46
CA VAL A 2 19.50 46.30 -59.90
C VAL A 2 19.46 45.73 -58.49
N GLY A 3 19.55 44.46 -58.14
CA GLY A 3 20.44 43.41 -58.65
C GLY A 3 21.77 43.37 -57.92
N ARG A 4 21.92 42.44 -56.91
CA ARG A 4 23.19 41.76 -56.51
C ARG A 4 22.84 40.52 -55.70
N SER A 5 22.92 39.45 -56.22
CA SER A 5 23.72 38.19 -56.35
C SER A 5 24.56 37.85 -55.12
N LEU A 6 24.20 36.72 -54.54
CA LEU A 6 24.95 35.55 -54.08
C LEU A 6 26.51 35.64 -54.06
N GLN A 7 27.08 35.42 -52.88
CA GLN A 7 28.26 34.56 -52.66
C GLN A 7 28.39 34.22 -51.17
N GLY A 8 28.40 32.92 -50.81
CA GLY A 8 28.54 32.50 -49.42
C GLY A 8 28.43 30.99 -49.20
N SER A 9 28.76 30.18 -50.18
CA SER A 9 28.90 28.74 -50.01
C SER A 9 30.36 28.35 -50.11
N ASN A 10 31.08 28.23 -48.98
CA ASN A 10 32.34 27.46 -48.87
C ASN A 10 33.00 27.54 -47.48
N ARG A 11 32.23 27.38 -46.39
CA ARG A 11 32.82 27.25 -45.03
C ARG A 11 32.31 26.07 -44.20
N ILE A 12 31.56 25.15 -44.76
CA ILE A 12 30.99 24.00 -44.00
C ILE A 12 31.73 22.69 -44.29
N ALA A 13 32.61 22.64 -45.32
CA ALA A 13 33.34 21.42 -45.65
C ALA A 13 34.60 21.15 -44.77
N GLY A 14 35.07 22.13 -43.99
CA GLY A 14 36.30 21.99 -43.18
C GLY A 14 36.11 21.46 -41.75
N LEU A 15 34.90 21.44 -41.22
CA LEU A 15 34.64 21.02 -39.84
C LEU A 15 34.25 19.54 -39.69
N ALA A 16 33.87 18.87 -40.77
CA ALA A 16 33.50 17.44 -40.73
C ALA A 16 34.72 16.51 -40.73
N GLU A 17 35.87 16.94 -41.23
CA GLU A 17 37.10 16.14 -41.36
C GLU A 17 37.90 16.14 -40.03
N VAL A 18 37.80 17.17 -39.21
CA VAL A 18 38.48 17.27 -37.93
C VAL A 18 37.77 16.42 -36.85
N TRP A 19 36.45 16.25 -36.99
CA TRP A 19 35.65 15.43 -36.03
C TRP A 19 35.83 13.92 -36.27
N ARG A 20 36.12 13.49 -37.49
CA ARG A 20 36.32 12.06 -37.79
C ARG A 20 37.64 11.50 -37.29
N ARG A 21 38.67 12.33 -37.11
CA ARG A 21 39.99 11.87 -36.64
C ARG A 21 40.16 11.88 -35.10
N SER A 22 39.29 12.56 -34.36
CA SER A 22 39.31 12.57 -32.91
C SER A 22 38.48 11.48 -32.28
N VAL A 23 37.43 10.98 -32.95
CA VAL A 23 36.54 9.92 -32.41
C VAL A 23 37.19 8.53 -32.56
N THR A 24 38.05 8.31 -33.57
CA THR A 24 38.68 7.00 -33.78
C THR A 24 39.88 6.73 -32.86
N ARG A 25 40.40 7.75 -32.17
CA ARG A 25 41.49 7.56 -31.17
C ARG A 25 41.00 7.43 -29.75
N LEU A 26 39.79 7.78 -29.43
CA LEU A 26 39.17 7.57 -28.10
C LEU A 26 38.54 6.18 -27.95
N TRP A 27 38.23 5.47 -29.02
CA TRP A 27 37.69 4.10 -28.98
C TRP A 27 38.76 3.01 -28.79
N LEU A 28 40.04 3.31 -29.04
CA LEU A 28 41.13 2.36 -28.85
C LEU A 28 41.79 2.46 -27.45
N LEU A 29 41.50 3.47 -26.65
CA LEU A 29 41.94 3.59 -25.27
C LEU A 29 40.89 3.22 -24.23
N ALA A 30 39.59 3.09 -24.63
CA ALA A 30 38.49 2.64 -23.79
C ALA A 30 38.33 1.10 -23.74
N CYS A 31 38.98 0.37 -24.64
CA CYS A 31 38.92 -1.10 -24.68
C CYS A 31 39.96 -1.83 -23.83
N TRP A 32 40.81 -1.09 -23.06
CA TRP A 32 41.86 -1.72 -22.24
C TRP A 32 41.70 -1.58 -20.72
N LEU A 33 40.55 -1.05 -20.25
CA LEU A 33 40.28 -0.90 -18.80
C LEU A 33 38.95 -1.45 -18.33
N LEU A 34 38.27 -2.29 -19.13
CA LEU A 34 37.10 -3.04 -18.70
C LEU A 34 37.23 -4.53 -19.03
N THR A 35 38.36 -5.16 -18.63
CA THR A 35 38.33 -6.56 -18.26
C THR A 35 37.75 -6.64 -16.84
N VAL A 36 36.50 -6.25 -16.67
CA VAL A 36 35.68 -6.77 -15.60
C VAL A 36 35.50 -8.25 -15.91
N ASN A 37 36.16 -9.04 -15.10
CA ASN A 37 36.06 -10.47 -15.07
C ASN A 37 34.56 -10.87 -15.09
N PRO A 38 34.04 -11.59 -16.12
CA PRO A 38 32.65 -12.02 -16.15
C PRO A 38 32.40 -13.24 -15.27
N ALA A 39 33.25 -13.46 -14.27
CA ALA A 39 33.05 -14.50 -13.27
C ALA A 39 32.52 -13.84 -12.00
N ASN A 40 31.21 -13.57 -11.94
CA ASN A 40 30.33 -13.55 -10.79
C ASN A 40 29.05 -12.70 -11.01
N LEU A 41 28.47 -12.80 -12.20
CA LEU A 41 27.05 -12.52 -12.41
C LEU A 41 26.39 -13.81 -12.95
N THR A 42 26.57 -14.87 -12.22
CA THR A 42 25.58 -15.92 -12.22
C THR A 42 24.41 -15.31 -11.43
N ALA A 43 23.40 -14.76 -12.11
CA ALA A 43 22.05 -14.92 -11.64
C ALA A 43 21.96 -16.40 -11.34
N GLN A 44 22.06 -16.74 -10.05
CA GLN A 44 21.90 -18.10 -9.59
C GLN A 44 20.50 -18.47 -10.07
N ASP A 45 20.38 -19.39 -11.02
CA ASP A 45 19.14 -20.08 -11.40
C ASP A 45 18.67 -20.85 -10.16
N SER A 46 18.21 -20.09 -9.16
CA SER A 46 17.69 -20.66 -7.93
C SER A 46 16.34 -21.26 -8.29
N LYS A 47 16.32 -22.58 -8.42
CA LYS A 47 15.07 -23.31 -8.67
C LYS A 47 14.00 -22.84 -7.68
N PRO A 48 12.77 -22.58 -8.15
CA PRO A 48 11.68 -22.25 -7.25
C PRO A 48 11.51 -23.28 -6.15
N VAL A 49 11.17 -22.81 -4.96
CA VAL A 49 10.82 -23.69 -3.83
C VAL A 49 9.35 -24.03 -3.98
N LYS A 50 9.06 -25.32 -4.12
CA LYS A 50 7.69 -25.83 -4.08
C LYS A 50 7.22 -25.90 -2.63
N ILE A 51 6.08 -25.30 -2.32
CA ILE A 51 5.44 -25.33 -1.01
C ILE A 51 4.19 -26.22 -1.12
N LEU A 52 4.06 -27.14 -0.18
CA LEU A 52 2.86 -27.95 0.02
C LEU A 52 2.22 -27.54 1.35
N VAL A 53 1.03 -26.95 1.28
CA VAL A 53 0.22 -26.64 2.47
C VAL A 53 -0.81 -27.75 2.67
N VAL A 54 -0.87 -28.27 3.88
CA VAL A 54 -1.84 -29.26 4.34
C VAL A 54 -2.66 -28.66 5.45
N VAL A 55 -3.96 -28.53 5.21
CA VAL A 55 -4.90 -27.92 6.17
C VAL A 55 -5.86 -28.98 6.71
N SER A 56 -5.96 -29.07 8.03
CA SER A 56 -7.03 -29.77 8.73
C SER A 56 -7.99 -28.77 9.36
N THR A 57 -9.28 -29.05 9.29
CA THR A 57 -10.35 -28.17 9.80
C THR A 57 -11.17 -28.88 10.86
N PRO A 58 -11.87 -28.14 11.75
CA PRO A 58 -12.83 -28.74 12.65
C PRO A 58 -13.89 -29.54 11.88
N THR A 59 -14.24 -30.71 12.36
CA THR A 59 -15.25 -31.58 11.74
C THR A 59 -16.64 -31.12 12.16
N THR A 60 -17.26 -30.25 11.41
CA THR A 60 -18.71 -29.96 11.56
C THR A 60 -19.48 -30.47 10.34
N PRO A 61 -20.78 -30.82 10.47
CA PRO A 61 -21.58 -31.27 9.31
C PRO A 61 -21.61 -30.23 8.17
N ALA A 62 -21.49 -28.95 8.47
CA ALA A 62 -21.39 -27.88 7.49
C ALA A 62 -20.04 -27.85 6.74
N ASP A 63 -19.00 -28.48 7.27
CA ASP A 63 -17.64 -28.45 6.69
C ASP A 63 -17.44 -29.49 5.58
N SER A 64 -18.33 -30.47 5.43
CA SER A 64 -18.15 -31.55 4.48
C SER A 64 -18.21 -31.14 3.00
N SER A 65 -18.76 -29.97 2.69
CA SER A 65 -18.85 -29.39 1.35
C SER A 65 -18.17 -28.02 1.19
N ALA A 66 -17.52 -27.52 2.24
CA ALA A 66 -16.90 -26.21 2.21
C ALA A 66 -15.62 -26.21 1.36
N GLU A 67 -15.52 -25.26 0.45
CA GLU A 67 -14.27 -24.94 -0.22
C GLU A 67 -13.33 -24.21 0.74
N ILE A 68 -12.05 -24.58 0.74
CA ILE A 68 -11.02 -23.99 1.59
C ILE A 68 -9.96 -23.33 0.70
N PHE A 69 -9.59 -22.12 1.04
CA PHE A 69 -8.65 -21.31 0.28
C PHE A 69 -7.49 -20.83 1.14
N LEU A 70 -6.38 -20.50 0.48
CA LEU A 70 -5.32 -19.67 1.06
C LEU A 70 -5.42 -18.26 0.46
N ALA A 71 -5.58 -17.27 1.32
CA ALA A 71 -5.52 -15.86 0.98
C ALA A 71 -4.20 -15.28 1.48
N GLY A 72 -3.36 -14.73 0.61
CA GLY A 72 -2.02 -14.32 1.05
C GLY A 72 -1.36 -13.24 0.21
N SER A 73 -0.15 -12.88 0.60
CA SER A 73 0.62 -11.74 0.11
C SER A 73 1.19 -11.89 -1.31
N LEU A 74 0.97 -13.03 -1.98
CA LEU A 74 1.51 -13.30 -3.31
C LEU A 74 0.39 -13.44 -4.34
N PRO A 75 0.65 -13.16 -5.64
CA PRO A 75 -0.34 -13.32 -6.70
C PRO A 75 -0.96 -14.71 -6.75
N VAL A 76 -0.16 -15.76 -6.55
CA VAL A 76 -0.64 -17.15 -6.51
C VAL A 76 -1.58 -17.43 -5.33
N LEU A 77 -1.57 -16.59 -4.31
CA LEU A 77 -2.47 -16.63 -3.14
C LEU A 77 -3.53 -15.52 -3.20
N GLY A 78 -3.78 -14.95 -4.37
CA GLY A 78 -4.81 -13.97 -4.63
C GLY A 78 -4.51 -12.55 -4.15
N ASN A 79 -3.27 -12.19 -3.78
CA ASN A 79 -2.94 -10.85 -3.28
C ASN A 79 -3.90 -10.38 -2.18
N TRP A 80 -4.19 -11.27 -1.22
CA TRP A 80 -5.18 -11.08 -0.15
C TRP A 80 -6.64 -11.11 -0.61
N ALA A 81 -6.97 -11.65 -1.81
CA ALA A 81 -8.33 -12.04 -2.10
C ALA A 81 -8.73 -13.25 -1.23
N PRO A 82 -9.91 -13.25 -0.59
CA PRO A 82 -10.28 -14.33 0.34
C PRO A 82 -10.46 -15.69 -0.34
N ASP A 83 -10.67 -15.71 -1.64
CA ASP A 83 -10.81 -16.86 -2.54
C ASP A 83 -9.54 -17.09 -3.40
N GLY A 84 -8.36 -16.77 -2.89
CA GLY A 84 -7.10 -16.79 -3.63
C GLY A 84 -6.72 -18.17 -4.19
N LEU A 85 -6.05 -19.04 -3.41
CA LEU A 85 -5.69 -20.40 -3.85
C LEU A 85 -6.66 -21.43 -3.27
N LEU A 86 -7.46 -22.06 -4.13
CA LEU A 86 -8.34 -23.17 -3.74
C LEU A 86 -7.51 -24.40 -3.34
N LEU A 87 -7.83 -24.99 -2.19
CA LEU A 87 -7.23 -26.25 -1.73
C LEU A 87 -8.07 -27.46 -2.14
N ASN A 88 -7.40 -28.53 -2.54
CA ASN A 88 -8.05 -29.78 -2.94
C ASN A 88 -8.28 -30.68 -1.74
N ARG A 89 -9.53 -31.06 -1.50
CA ARG A 89 -9.90 -31.99 -0.42
C ARG A 89 -9.36 -33.39 -0.73
N GLN A 90 -8.73 -34.00 0.27
CA GLN A 90 -8.19 -35.35 0.21
C GLN A 90 -9.16 -36.38 0.81
N ALA A 91 -8.90 -37.68 0.54
CA ALA A 91 -9.73 -38.75 1.06
C ALA A 91 -9.71 -38.87 2.59
N ASP A 92 -8.64 -38.40 3.23
CA ASP A 92 -8.47 -38.35 4.69
C ASP A 92 -9.15 -37.14 5.36
N GLY A 93 -9.83 -36.32 4.56
CA GLY A 93 -10.52 -35.12 5.02
C GLY A 93 -9.65 -33.87 5.14
N THR A 94 -8.34 -33.94 4.89
CA THR A 94 -7.46 -32.78 4.82
C THR A 94 -7.59 -32.04 3.47
N TYR A 95 -7.11 -30.80 3.42
CA TYR A 95 -7.10 -29.97 2.20
C TYR A 95 -5.67 -29.64 1.81
N HIS A 96 -5.30 -29.89 0.57
CA HIS A 96 -3.95 -29.71 0.05
C HIS A 96 -3.89 -28.64 -1.03
N GLY A 97 -2.91 -27.76 -0.95
CA GLY A 97 -2.55 -26.81 -2.00
C GLY A 97 -1.06 -26.76 -2.23
N THR A 98 -0.65 -26.54 -3.47
CA THR A 98 0.76 -26.41 -3.83
C THR A 98 0.98 -25.17 -4.66
N PHE A 99 2.07 -24.46 -4.40
CA PHE A 99 2.52 -23.32 -5.19
C PHE A 99 4.05 -23.21 -5.15
N GLU A 100 4.60 -22.40 -6.03
CA GLU A 100 6.05 -22.23 -6.15
C GLU A 100 6.41 -20.74 -5.95
N VAL A 101 7.52 -20.52 -5.24
CA VAL A 101 8.06 -19.17 -4.99
C VAL A 101 9.59 -19.19 -5.05
N LEU A 102 10.21 -18.03 -5.24
CA LEU A 102 11.66 -17.94 -5.18
C LEU A 102 12.19 -18.26 -3.77
N PRO A 103 13.37 -18.87 -3.64
CA PRO A 103 14.02 -19.06 -2.35
C PRO A 103 14.08 -17.77 -1.53
N GLU A 104 14.02 -17.91 -0.20
CA GLU A 104 14.05 -16.83 0.78
C GLU A 104 12.84 -15.86 0.68
N THR A 105 11.82 -16.17 -0.15
CA THR A 105 10.58 -15.40 -0.16
C THR A 105 9.82 -15.62 1.14
N THR A 106 9.45 -14.53 1.80
CA THR A 106 8.53 -14.56 2.95
C THR A 106 7.10 -14.52 2.44
N VAL A 107 6.35 -15.59 2.71
CA VAL A 107 4.94 -15.73 2.34
C VAL A 107 4.09 -15.51 3.57
N GLN A 108 3.16 -14.57 3.50
CA GLN A 108 2.13 -14.36 4.53
C GLN A 108 0.77 -14.79 4.00
N PHE A 109 -0.02 -15.46 4.82
CA PHE A 109 -1.32 -15.94 4.39
C PHE A 109 -2.25 -16.26 5.56
N LYS A 110 -3.53 -16.47 5.24
CA LYS A 110 -4.59 -17.01 6.10
C LYS A 110 -5.34 -18.11 5.40
N VAL A 111 -6.04 -18.93 6.17
CA VAL A 111 -6.99 -19.93 5.65
C VAL A 111 -8.40 -19.35 5.70
N THR A 112 -9.14 -19.45 4.61
CA THR A 112 -10.50 -18.91 4.48
C THR A 112 -11.46 -19.95 3.88
N ARG A 113 -12.76 -19.63 3.92
CA ARG A 113 -13.82 -20.31 3.16
C ARG A 113 -14.34 -19.43 2.00
N GLY A 114 -13.43 -18.75 1.29
CA GLY A 114 -13.74 -17.89 0.15
C GLY A 114 -14.24 -16.49 0.50
N GLN A 115 -14.38 -16.17 1.78
CA GLN A 115 -14.81 -14.86 2.26
C GLN A 115 -14.11 -14.50 3.56
N TRP A 116 -13.83 -13.22 3.80
CA TRP A 116 -13.17 -12.77 5.02
C TRP A 116 -14.01 -12.98 6.28
N GLN A 117 -15.33 -13.00 6.15
CA GLN A 117 -16.27 -13.33 7.22
C GLN A 117 -16.09 -14.78 7.70
N ASN A 118 -15.53 -15.65 6.88
CA ASN A 118 -15.32 -17.07 7.15
C ASN A 118 -13.83 -17.42 7.23
N VAL A 119 -13.00 -16.49 7.78
CA VAL A 119 -11.57 -16.70 7.98
C VAL A 119 -11.30 -17.54 9.24
N GLU A 120 -10.17 -18.23 9.26
CA GLU A 120 -9.70 -18.98 10.43
C GLU A 120 -9.55 -18.12 11.69
N ARG A 121 -9.84 -18.75 12.84
CA ARG A 121 -9.76 -18.18 14.18
C ARG A 121 -9.01 -19.12 15.14
N ASP A 122 -8.61 -18.60 16.31
CA ASP A 122 -8.15 -19.46 17.41
C ASP A 122 -9.30 -20.25 18.03
N ALA A 123 -8.98 -21.07 19.03
CA ALA A 123 -9.95 -21.90 19.72
C ALA A 123 -11.05 -21.10 20.46
N ASP A 124 -10.76 -19.85 20.83
CA ASP A 124 -11.68 -18.93 21.51
C ASP A 124 -12.48 -18.08 20.51
N GLY A 125 -12.31 -18.29 19.19
CA GLY A 125 -12.97 -17.51 18.15
C GLY A 125 -12.34 -16.14 17.89
N ARG A 126 -11.14 -15.87 18.43
CA ARG A 126 -10.44 -14.59 18.23
C ARG A 126 -9.63 -14.60 16.94
N ASN A 127 -9.33 -13.41 16.44
CA ASN A 127 -8.41 -13.23 15.31
C ASN A 127 -7.02 -13.78 15.64
N ILE A 128 -6.42 -14.47 14.68
CA ILE A 128 -5.01 -14.85 14.73
C ILE A 128 -4.19 -13.94 13.82
N ALA A 129 -2.90 -13.80 14.09
CA ALA A 129 -1.98 -13.11 13.17
C ALA A 129 -1.89 -13.83 11.82
N ASN A 130 -1.43 -13.12 10.77
CA ASN A 130 -1.14 -13.77 9.50
C ASN A 130 -0.10 -14.87 9.71
N ARG A 131 -0.36 -16.04 9.15
CA ARG A 131 0.64 -17.11 9.10
C ARG A 131 1.79 -16.66 8.23
N GLN A 132 3.00 -17.03 8.60
CA GLN A 132 4.20 -16.63 7.87
C GLN A 132 5.13 -17.82 7.68
N VAL A 133 5.69 -17.93 6.48
CA VAL A 133 6.72 -18.92 6.16
C VAL A 133 7.79 -18.29 5.27
N VAL A 134 9.04 -18.68 5.48
CA VAL A 134 10.14 -18.35 4.58
C VAL A 134 10.41 -19.55 3.69
N ALA A 135 10.36 -19.38 2.39
CA ALA A 135 10.56 -20.43 1.40
C ALA A 135 12.03 -20.89 1.36
N LYS A 136 12.37 -21.91 2.11
CA LYS A 136 13.71 -22.49 2.12
C LYS A 136 13.76 -23.77 1.28
N PRO A 137 14.71 -23.89 0.33
CA PRO A 137 14.91 -25.14 -0.42
C PRO A 137 15.12 -26.33 0.51
N GLN A 138 14.47 -27.46 0.19
CA GLN A 138 14.67 -28.69 0.92
C GLN A 138 15.84 -29.47 0.33
N PRO A 139 16.67 -30.19 1.16
CA PRO A 139 17.89 -30.85 0.71
C PRO A 139 17.70 -31.86 -0.40
N ASP A 140 16.56 -32.54 -0.45
CA ASP A 140 16.22 -33.64 -1.37
C ASP A 140 15.33 -33.15 -2.54
N GLY A 141 15.09 -31.83 -2.65
CA GLY A 141 14.19 -31.25 -3.64
C GLY A 141 12.71 -31.55 -3.39
N GLN A 142 12.38 -32.06 -2.21
CA GLN A 142 10.98 -32.22 -1.81
C GLN A 142 10.29 -30.89 -1.56
N PRO A 143 8.96 -30.81 -1.64
CA PRO A 143 8.23 -29.60 -1.28
C PRO A 143 8.45 -29.23 0.19
N LEU A 144 8.59 -27.95 0.49
CA LEU A 144 8.49 -27.43 1.85
C LEU A 144 7.06 -27.67 2.35
N ARG A 145 6.90 -28.62 3.28
CA ARG A 145 5.59 -29.01 3.81
C ARG A 145 5.20 -28.15 5.00
N ILE A 146 3.99 -27.58 4.95
CA ILE A 146 3.41 -26.76 6.01
C ILE A 146 2.11 -27.44 6.44
N GLU A 147 2.03 -27.81 7.72
CA GLU A 147 0.81 -28.39 8.31
C GLU A 147 0.08 -27.34 9.13
N ILE A 148 -1.21 -27.19 8.88
CA ILE A 148 -2.06 -26.19 9.52
C ILE A 148 -3.28 -26.89 10.10
N GLN A 149 -3.52 -26.66 11.37
CA GLN A 149 -4.79 -26.97 12.00
C GLN A 149 -5.58 -25.67 12.21
N VAL A 150 -6.72 -25.55 11.58
CA VAL A 150 -7.68 -24.49 11.85
C VAL A 150 -8.43 -24.87 13.12
N ALA A 151 -8.35 -24.02 14.14
CA ALA A 151 -8.97 -24.30 15.43
C ALA A 151 -10.48 -24.01 15.42
N SER A 152 -10.86 -22.90 14.82
CA SER A 152 -12.26 -22.51 14.60
C SER A 152 -12.39 -21.59 13.38
N TRP A 153 -13.61 -21.31 12.98
CA TRP A 153 -13.93 -20.36 11.93
C TRP A 153 -14.60 -19.12 12.53
N ALA A 154 -14.44 -17.98 11.88
CA ALA A 154 -15.30 -16.86 12.18
C ALA A 154 -16.76 -17.31 12.01
N ALA A 155 -17.59 -17.00 12.99
CA ALA A 155 -18.99 -17.42 12.95
C ALA A 155 -19.73 -16.78 11.77
N GLU A 156 -20.59 -17.55 11.09
CA GLU A 156 -21.48 -17.07 10.02
C GLU A 156 -22.58 -16.11 10.50
N ALA A 157 -22.51 -15.62 11.75
CA ALA A 157 -23.46 -14.63 12.23
C ALA A 157 -23.41 -13.42 11.27
N ALA A 158 -24.56 -13.03 10.75
CA ALA A 158 -24.67 -11.80 9.98
C ALA A 158 -24.05 -10.67 10.81
N VAL A 159 -22.85 -10.21 10.39
CA VAL A 159 -22.17 -9.11 11.08
C VAL A 159 -23.06 -7.91 10.88
N GLN A 160 -23.63 -7.39 11.97
CA GLN A 160 -24.43 -6.17 11.89
C GLN A 160 -23.50 -5.04 11.45
N SER A 161 -23.98 -4.24 10.51
CA SER A 161 -23.28 -3.03 10.08
C SER A 161 -23.06 -2.11 11.28
N THR A 162 -21.88 -1.56 11.35
CA THR A 162 -21.44 -0.62 12.41
C THR A 162 -21.43 0.83 11.93
N VAL A 163 -21.78 1.10 10.68
CA VAL A 163 -21.75 2.44 10.08
C VAL A 163 -22.48 3.48 10.90
N VAL A 164 -21.78 4.58 11.20
CA VAL A 164 -22.30 5.76 11.88
C VAL A 164 -22.39 6.94 10.88
N GLY A 165 -23.57 7.56 10.80
CA GLY A 165 -23.78 8.75 9.96
C GLY A 165 -24.11 8.44 8.51
N ASN A 166 -23.72 9.35 7.61
CA ASN A 166 -24.13 9.31 6.20
C ASN A 166 -23.00 8.72 5.32
N LEU A 167 -23.05 7.40 5.10
CA LEU A 167 -22.11 6.68 4.23
C LEU A 167 -22.82 6.27 2.94
N SER A 168 -22.28 6.66 1.80
CA SER A 168 -22.71 6.19 0.47
C SER A 168 -21.61 5.39 -0.22
N ARG A 169 -22.00 4.47 -1.12
CA ARG A 169 -21.10 3.62 -1.91
C ARG A 169 -21.37 3.85 -3.40
N HIS A 170 -20.30 4.01 -4.17
CA HIS A 170 -20.36 4.27 -5.60
C HIS A 170 -19.37 3.38 -6.33
N GLU A 171 -19.83 2.69 -7.39
CA GLU A 171 -18.92 2.06 -8.33
C GLU A 171 -18.29 3.12 -9.21
N PHE A 172 -16.96 3.16 -9.23
CA PHE A 172 -16.18 4.08 -10.03
C PHE A 172 -15.30 3.29 -10.99
N ARG A 173 -15.48 3.56 -12.29
CA ARG A 173 -14.61 3.01 -13.32
C ARG A 173 -13.50 4.00 -13.62
N SER A 174 -12.25 3.58 -13.45
CA SER A 174 -11.08 4.35 -13.86
C SER A 174 -10.71 4.01 -15.30
N GLU A 175 -10.58 5.01 -16.13
CA GLU A 175 -10.05 4.87 -17.49
C GLU A 175 -8.53 4.66 -17.45
N THR A 176 -7.84 5.34 -16.54
CA THR A 176 -6.37 5.23 -16.35
C THR A 176 -5.94 3.84 -15.91
N LEU A 177 -6.68 3.23 -14.98
CA LEU A 177 -6.36 1.90 -14.44
C LEU A 177 -7.05 0.77 -15.21
N GLY A 178 -8.09 1.07 -16.00
CA GLY A 178 -8.86 0.09 -16.76
C GLY A 178 -9.73 -0.83 -15.91
N ASN A 179 -9.88 -0.54 -14.61
CA ASN A 179 -10.67 -1.35 -13.67
C ASN A 179 -11.77 -0.54 -12.97
N SER A 180 -12.62 -1.22 -12.23
CA SER A 180 -13.66 -0.60 -11.40
C SER A 180 -13.42 -0.91 -9.94
N ARG A 181 -13.82 0.03 -9.07
CA ARG A 181 -13.73 -0.12 -7.62
C ARG A 181 -14.84 0.62 -6.90
N THR A 182 -15.17 0.17 -5.71
CA THR A 182 -16.12 0.85 -4.85
C THR A 182 -15.45 2.06 -4.19
N ILE A 183 -16.09 3.22 -4.28
CA ILE A 183 -15.72 4.43 -3.54
C ILE A 183 -16.75 4.63 -2.43
N PHE A 184 -16.28 4.71 -1.21
CA PHE A 184 -17.07 4.97 0.00
C PHE A 184 -16.98 6.46 0.32
N ILE A 185 -18.11 7.12 0.53
CA ILE A 185 -18.12 8.55 0.83
C ILE A 185 -18.94 8.77 2.09
N TRP A 186 -18.23 9.18 3.12
CA TRP A 186 -18.82 9.59 4.37
C TRP A 186 -18.89 11.11 4.45
N LEU A 187 -20.09 11.61 4.75
CA LEU A 187 -20.37 13.03 4.91
C LEU A 187 -20.50 13.39 6.39
N PRO A 188 -19.97 14.54 6.82
CA PRO A 188 -20.02 14.94 8.22
C PRO A 188 -21.45 15.15 8.70
N PRO A 189 -21.72 15.08 10.02
CA PRO A 189 -22.97 15.54 10.60
C PRO A 189 -23.37 16.92 10.06
N ASP A 190 -24.66 17.15 9.89
CA ASP A 190 -25.23 18.41 9.38
C ASP A 190 -24.79 18.84 7.97
N TYR A 191 -24.19 17.92 7.17
CA TYR A 191 -23.81 18.24 5.80
C TYR A 191 -24.96 18.87 5.02
N ASP A 192 -26.15 18.28 5.04
CA ASP A 192 -27.31 18.76 4.28
C ASP A 192 -27.97 20.05 4.84
N GLN A 193 -27.57 20.47 6.03
CA GLN A 193 -28.08 21.69 6.70
C GLN A 193 -27.20 22.92 6.47
N SER A 194 -26.12 22.80 5.71
CA SER A 194 -25.12 23.85 5.50
C SER A 194 -24.67 23.90 4.04
N ASP A 195 -24.46 25.13 3.53
CA ASP A 195 -23.81 25.36 2.23
C ASP A 195 -22.28 25.42 2.32
N ALA A 196 -21.71 25.10 3.47
CA ALA A 196 -20.25 25.11 3.68
C ALA A 196 -19.53 24.13 2.73
N ARG A 197 -18.28 24.47 2.44
CA ARG A 197 -17.36 23.59 1.72
C ARG A 197 -16.40 22.93 2.70
N TYR A 198 -16.17 21.63 2.51
CA TYR A 198 -15.49 20.77 3.45
C TYR A 198 -14.13 20.32 2.92
N PRO A 199 -13.07 20.26 3.76
CA PRO A 199 -11.86 19.55 3.41
C PRO A 199 -12.16 18.07 3.14
N VAL A 200 -11.27 17.43 2.36
CA VAL A 200 -11.43 16.03 1.95
C VAL A 200 -10.22 15.20 2.37
N LEU A 201 -10.46 14.11 3.06
CA LEU A 201 -9.48 13.08 3.38
C LEU A 201 -9.74 11.84 2.53
N TYR A 202 -8.80 11.51 1.65
CA TYR A 202 -8.80 10.29 0.84
C TYR A 202 -8.05 9.18 1.58
N LEU A 203 -8.73 8.09 1.92
CA LEU A 203 -8.15 6.95 2.63
C LEU A 203 -8.14 5.70 1.76
N GLN A 204 -7.01 5.02 1.73
CA GLN A 204 -6.84 3.76 1.02
C GLN A 204 -7.56 2.62 1.74
N ASP A 205 -7.85 1.53 0.99
CA ASP A 205 -8.51 0.32 1.52
C ASP A 205 -9.89 0.61 2.12
N GLY A 206 -10.72 1.35 1.38
CA GLY A 206 -12.02 1.88 1.79
C GLY A 206 -12.98 0.88 2.42
N GLN A 207 -12.89 -0.40 2.03
CA GLN A 207 -13.71 -1.48 2.57
C GLN A 207 -13.44 -1.77 4.06
N ASN A 208 -12.28 -1.32 4.59
CA ASN A 208 -11.87 -1.57 5.98
C ASN A 208 -12.13 -0.39 6.93
N LEU A 209 -12.73 0.70 6.45
CA LEU A 209 -12.72 1.97 7.17
C LEU A 209 -13.96 2.21 8.03
N PHE A 210 -15.15 1.80 7.57
CA PHE A 210 -16.44 2.31 8.06
C PHE A 210 -17.43 1.24 8.52
N ASP A 211 -17.16 -0.02 8.25
CA ASP A 211 -18.17 -1.06 8.47
C ASP A 211 -17.49 -2.40 8.72
N ARG A 212 -17.68 -2.92 9.91
CA ARG A 212 -17.19 -4.26 10.27
C ARG A 212 -17.68 -5.35 9.31
N ALA A 213 -18.87 -5.16 8.72
CA ALA A 213 -19.45 -6.13 7.80
C ALA A 213 -18.69 -6.20 6.47
N THR A 214 -17.97 -5.16 6.06
CA THR A 214 -17.15 -5.14 4.84
C THR A 214 -15.66 -5.26 5.11
N ALA A 215 -15.24 -5.03 6.36
CA ALA A 215 -13.84 -5.00 6.73
C ALA A 215 -13.19 -6.38 6.64
N ALA A 216 -11.99 -6.42 6.07
CA ALA A 216 -11.14 -7.61 6.11
C ALA A 216 -10.90 -7.99 7.59
N PHE A 217 -10.95 -9.29 7.86
CA PHE A 217 -10.75 -9.83 9.20
C PHE A 217 -11.80 -9.44 10.25
N GLY A 218 -12.92 -8.79 9.85
CA GLY A 218 -14.02 -8.41 10.75
C GLY A 218 -13.67 -7.31 11.76
N HIS A 219 -12.65 -6.52 11.47
CA HIS A 219 -12.28 -5.31 12.20
C HIS A 219 -12.15 -4.15 11.24
N GLU A 220 -12.76 -3.04 11.58
CA GLU A 220 -12.66 -1.79 10.84
C GLU A 220 -11.80 -0.77 11.56
N TRP A 221 -11.57 0.38 10.93
CA TRP A 221 -10.82 1.47 11.52
C TRP A 221 -11.66 2.42 12.38
N GLU A 222 -12.98 2.23 12.43
CA GLU A 222 -13.91 3.09 13.17
C GLU A 222 -13.75 4.57 12.75
N VAL A 223 -13.62 4.80 11.44
CA VAL A 223 -13.29 6.13 10.90
C VAL A 223 -14.47 7.09 11.05
N ASP A 224 -15.69 6.63 10.81
CA ASP A 224 -16.92 7.41 10.91
C ASP A 224 -17.32 7.67 12.36
N GLU A 225 -17.16 6.71 13.27
CA GLU A 225 -17.36 6.91 14.71
C GLU A 225 -16.38 7.96 15.22
N THR A 226 -15.09 7.79 14.91
CA THR A 226 -14.04 8.72 15.33
C THR A 226 -14.29 10.13 14.80
N ALA A 227 -14.59 10.26 13.49
CA ALA A 227 -14.83 11.55 12.88
C ALA A 227 -16.08 12.24 13.47
N THR A 228 -17.18 11.49 13.64
CA THR A 228 -18.40 11.98 14.29
C THR A 228 -18.10 12.52 15.68
N GLU A 229 -17.48 11.70 16.54
CA GLU A 229 -17.15 12.07 17.92
C GLU A 229 -16.29 13.33 17.99
N LEU A 230 -15.23 13.42 17.17
CA LEU A 230 -14.33 14.57 17.16
C LEU A 230 -14.98 15.85 16.64
N ILE A 231 -15.89 15.74 15.66
CA ILE A 231 -16.66 16.87 15.14
C ILE A 231 -17.65 17.38 16.20
N GLU A 232 -18.42 16.48 16.83
CA GLU A 232 -19.39 16.82 17.89
C GLU A 232 -18.73 17.48 19.10
N LYS A 233 -17.52 17.03 19.45
CA LYS A 233 -16.70 17.66 20.49
C LYS A 233 -15.99 18.95 20.06
N ASN A 234 -16.17 19.41 18.84
CA ASN A 234 -15.45 20.55 18.24
C ASN A 234 -13.91 20.42 18.31
N GLU A 235 -13.41 19.20 18.29
CA GLU A 235 -11.97 18.94 18.30
C GLU A 235 -11.36 18.94 16.89
N ILE A 236 -12.17 18.72 15.87
CA ILE A 236 -11.81 18.90 14.46
C ILE A 236 -12.93 19.65 13.74
N ARG A 237 -12.59 20.27 12.60
CA ARG A 237 -13.60 20.82 11.69
C ARG A 237 -14.30 19.68 10.92
N PRO A 238 -15.59 19.83 10.58
CA PRO A 238 -16.24 18.90 9.68
C PRO A 238 -15.47 18.71 8.38
N LEU A 239 -15.39 17.46 7.91
CA LEU A 239 -14.69 17.08 6.69
C LEU A 239 -15.46 15.96 5.96
N ILE A 240 -15.20 15.81 4.67
CA ILE A 240 -15.63 14.64 3.88
C ILE A 240 -14.53 13.60 3.94
N ILE A 241 -14.89 12.32 4.12
CA ILE A 241 -13.94 11.22 4.06
C ILE A 241 -14.30 10.33 2.87
N VAL A 242 -13.31 10.09 2.00
CA VAL A 242 -13.43 9.28 0.80
C VAL A 242 -12.60 8.02 0.98
N GLY A 243 -13.23 6.89 1.24
CA GLY A 243 -12.61 5.58 1.27
C GLY A 243 -12.48 5.00 -0.13
N ILE A 244 -11.28 4.69 -0.56
CA ILE A 244 -10.99 4.13 -1.88
C ILE A 244 -10.85 2.62 -1.74
N GLY A 245 -11.83 1.86 -2.22
CA GLY A 245 -11.77 0.41 -2.23
C GLY A 245 -10.61 -0.10 -3.07
N ASN A 246 -9.91 -1.11 -2.59
CA ASN A 246 -8.87 -1.76 -3.37
C ASN A 246 -9.44 -2.79 -4.35
N THR A 247 -8.60 -3.27 -5.26
CA THR A 247 -8.88 -4.32 -6.22
C THR A 247 -7.85 -5.45 -6.09
N ALA A 248 -7.97 -6.48 -6.90
CA ALA A 248 -6.95 -7.53 -6.98
C ALA A 248 -5.56 -6.97 -7.38
N ASP A 249 -5.53 -5.81 -8.03
CA ASP A 249 -4.29 -5.13 -8.46
C ASP A 249 -3.65 -4.27 -7.36
N ARG A 250 -4.13 -4.36 -6.12
CA ARG A 250 -3.70 -3.51 -4.99
C ARG A 250 -2.18 -3.41 -4.83
N ILE A 251 -1.46 -4.51 -4.99
CA ILE A 251 0.00 -4.50 -4.81
C ILE A 251 0.67 -3.66 -5.90
N ASP A 252 0.23 -3.82 -7.14
CA ASP A 252 0.77 -3.07 -8.27
C ASP A 252 0.41 -1.58 -8.17
N GLU A 253 -0.84 -1.28 -7.86
CA GLU A 253 -1.36 0.08 -7.74
C GLU A 253 -0.77 0.87 -6.56
N TYR A 254 -0.48 0.22 -5.44
CA TYR A 254 0.01 0.90 -4.25
C TYR A 254 1.53 0.99 -4.15
N THR A 255 2.26 0.60 -5.20
CA THR A 255 3.72 0.62 -5.23
C THR A 255 4.26 1.29 -6.49
N MET A 256 5.27 2.16 -6.31
CA MET A 256 5.84 2.95 -7.41
C MET A 256 6.81 2.16 -8.28
N THR A 257 7.39 1.11 -7.75
CA THR A 257 8.43 0.30 -8.39
C THR A 257 8.07 -1.17 -8.35
N PHE A 258 8.52 -1.90 -9.38
CA PHE A 258 8.44 -3.34 -9.43
C PHE A 258 9.48 -3.97 -8.49
N ASP A 259 9.05 -4.76 -7.54
CA ASP A 259 9.93 -5.54 -6.67
C ASP A 259 10.20 -6.92 -7.30
N ALA A 260 11.40 -7.11 -7.81
CA ALA A 260 11.80 -8.36 -8.48
C ALA A 260 11.77 -9.59 -7.54
N LYS A 261 11.93 -9.40 -6.22
CA LYS A 261 11.83 -10.51 -5.26
C LYS A 261 10.40 -10.97 -5.06
N ARG A 262 9.44 -10.05 -5.15
CA ARG A 262 8.02 -10.34 -5.00
C ARG A 262 7.33 -10.61 -6.33
N ASN A 263 8.01 -10.30 -7.44
CA ASN A 263 7.47 -10.34 -8.81
C ASN A 263 6.15 -9.57 -8.93
N ALA A 264 6.07 -8.37 -8.34
CA ALA A 264 4.86 -7.55 -8.28
C ALA A 264 5.19 -6.07 -8.13
N GLY A 265 4.21 -5.20 -8.38
CA GLY A 265 4.31 -3.76 -8.16
C GLY A 265 4.59 -2.96 -9.42
N GLY A 266 4.64 -1.62 -9.26
CA GLY A 266 5.10 -0.70 -10.30
C GLY A 266 4.02 0.14 -10.99
N ALA A 267 2.73 -0.03 -10.68
CA ALA A 267 1.65 0.76 -11.26
C ALA A 267 1.28 2.01 -10.44
N GLY A 268 2.02 2.33 -9.39
CA GLY A 268 1.69 3.44 -8.47
C GLY A 268 1.56 4.80 -9.16
N ARG A 269 2.30 5.06 -10.24
CA ARG A 269 2.12 6.30 -11.01
C ARG A 269 0.74 6.39 -11.65
N LEU A 270 0.24 5.31 -12.22
CA LEU A 270 -1.11 5.25 -12.79
C LEU A 270 -2.16 5.43 -11.68
N TYR A 271 -1.92 4.82 -10.51
CA TYR A 271 -2.81 4.99 -9.36
C TYR A 271 -2.85 6.45 -8.88
N LEU A 272 -1.72 7.16 -8.82
CA LEU A 272 -1.71 8.58 -8.48
C LEU A 272 -2.44 9.43 -9.52
N SER A 273 -2.29 9.13 -10.83
CA SER A 273 -3.08 9.80 -11.87
C SER A 273 -4.58 9.52 -11.73
N PHE A 274 -4.99 8.28 -11.50
CA PHE A 274 -6.39 7.97 -11.17
C PHE A 274 -6.89 8.84 -10.00
N LEU A 275 -6.14 8.87 -8.91
CA LEU A 275 -6.54 9.58 -7.69
C LEU A 275 -6.68 11.10 -7.93
N THR A 276 -5.74 11.72 -8.65
CA THR A 276 -5.68 13.18 -8.80
C THR A 276 -6.40 13.71 -10.03
N ASP A 277 -6.45 12.93 -11.12
CA ASP A 277 -6.92 13.42 -12.40
C ASP A 277 -8.33 12.87 -12.76
N GLU A 278 -8.79 11.81 -12.07
CA GLU A 278 -10.13 11.23 -12.25
C GLU A 278 -10.98 11.32 -10.98
N LEU A 279 -10.55 10.67 -9.89
CA LEU A 279 -11.37 10.54 -8.67
C LEU A 279 -11.57 11.89 -7.97
N LYS A 280 -10.49 12.64 -7.73
CA LYS A 280 -10.61 13.94 -7.04
C LYS A 280 -11.50 14.93 -7.80
N PRO A 281 -11.37 15.14 -9.12
CA PRO A 281 -12.30 15.98 -9.88
C PRO A 281 -13.76 15.51 -9.81
N TRP A 282 -14.00 14.20 -9.83
CA TRP A 282 -15.33 13.65 -9.69
C TRP A 282 -15.93 13.94 -8.31
N ILE A 283 -15.17 13.79 -7.22
CA ILE A 283 -15.58 14.15 -5.86
C ILE A 283 -15.86 15.65 -5.76
N ASP A 284 -14.97 16.49 -6.29
CA ASP A 284 -15.11 17.95 -6.24
C ASP A 284 -16.34 18.46 -7.01
N HIS A 285 -16.71 17.75 -8.09
CA HIS A 285 -17.92 18.07 -8.84
C HIS A 285 -19.20 17.63 -8.11
N LYS A 286 -19.15 16.51 -7.41
CA LYS A 286 -20.35 15.87 -6.83
C LYS A 286 -20.68 16.39 -5.43
N TYR A 287 -19.68 16.84 -4.66
CA TYR A 287 -19.81 17.24 -3.26
C TYR A 287 -19.32 18.65 -3.01
N ARG A 288 -19.74 19.25 -1.92
CA ARG A 288 -19.30 20.60 -1.50
C ARG A 288 -17.91 20.53 -0.87
N THR A 289 -16.89 20.34 -1.69
CA THR A 289 -15.50 20.26 -1.28
C THR A 289 -14.82 21.64 -1.26
N ALA A 290 -13.87 21.82 -0.37
CA ALA A 290 -12.88 22.89 -0.44
C ALA A 290 -11.71 22.36 -1.30
N VAL A 291 -11.72 22.67 -2.59
CA VAL A 291 -10.90 22.03 -3.63
C VAL A 291 -9.39 22.32 -3.54
N GLY A 292 -8.97 23.28 -2.72
CA GLY A 292 -7.56 23.70 -2.63
C GLY A 292 -6.69 22.65 -1.94
N ARG A 293 -5.40 22.66 -2.26
CA ARG A 293 -4.38 21.80 -1.68
C ARG A 293 -4.45 21.74 -0.15
N GLN A 294 -4.58 22.89 0.52
CA GLN A 294 -4.63 23.01 1.98
C GLN A 294 -5.81 22.29 2.65
N SER A 295 -6.78 21.87 1.85
CA SER A 295 -7.98 21.15 2.28
C SER A 295 -8.07 19.74 1.70
N THR A 296 -6.98 19.23 1.13
CA THR A 296 -6.93 17.91 0.50
C THR A 296 -5.83 17.06 1.15
N TRP A 297 -6.24 15.94 1.73
CA TRP A 297 -5.36 15.04 2.47
C TRP A 297 -5.51 13.61 1.97
N VAL A 298 -4.47 12.80 2.18
CA VAL A 298 -4.44 11.39 1.78
C VAL A 298 -3.89 10.53 2.92
N GLY A 299 -4.29 9.29 3.01
CA GLY A 299 -3.79 8.39 4.05
C GLY A 299 -4.12 6.93 3.81
N GLY A 300 -3.57 6.08 4.65
CA GLY A 300 -3.79 4.64 4.64
C GLY A 300 -2.75 3.89 5.47
N SER A 301 -2.86 2.57 5.51
CA SER A 301 -1.93 1.70 6.21
C SER A 301 -1.15 0.80 5.26
N SER A 302 -0.02 0.27 5.76
CA SER A 302 0.74 -0.74 5.03
C SER A 302 1.16 -0.23 3.63
N LEU A 303 0.80 -0.92 2.55
CA LEU A 303 0.98 -0.42 1.17
C LEU A 303 0.15 0.84 0.90
N GLY A 304 -1.05 0.97 1.53
CA GLY A 304 -1.85 2.20 1.46
C GLY A 304 -1.16 3.40 2.10
N GLY A 305 -0.42 3.19 3.21
CA GLY A 305 0.46 4.19 3.80
C GLY A 305 1.66 4.54 2.91
N LEU A 306 2.23 3.54 2.23
CA LEU A 306 3.33 3.74 1.29
C LEU A 306 2.91 4.61 0.10
N ILE A 307 1.81 4.28 -0.58
CA ILE A 307 1.34 5.07 -1.74
C ILE A 307 0.88 6.47 -1.31
N SER A 308 0.36 6.64 -0.09
CA SER A 308 -0.01 7.94 0.46
C SER A 308 1.21 8.84 0.72
N LEU A 309 2.34 8.27 1.18
CA LEU A 309 3.61 8.99 1.26
C LEU A 309 4.10 9.42 -0.13
N HIS A 310 4.01 8.53 -1.13
CA HIS A 310 4.34 8.88 -2.51
C HIS A 310 3.42 9.96 -3.08
N ALA A 311 2.12 9.92 -2.77
CA ALA A 311 1.17 10.96 -3.18
C ALA A 311 1.59 12.32 -2.63
N CYS A 312 1.89 12.41 -1.34
CA CYS A 312 2.34 13.67 -0.73
C CYS A 312 3.68 14.17 -1.29
N LEU A 313 4.60 13.26 -1.59
CA LEU A 313 5.92 13.59 -2.15
C LEU A 313 5.81 14.06 -3.62
N GLN A 314 5.06 13.33 -4.46
CA GLN A 314 5.04 13.57 -5.91
C GLN A 314 3.92 14.49 -6.38
N ARG A 315 2.83 14.59 -5.61
CA ARG A 315 1.69 15.47 -5.87
C ARG A 315 1.47 16.44 -4.70
N SER A 316 2.59 17.03 -4.26
CA SER A 316 2.58 18.10 -3.27
C SER A 316 1.85 19.37 -3.75
N ASP A 317 1.50 19.45 -5.04
CA ASP A 317 0.59 20.42 -5.61
C ASP A 317 -0.89 20.14 -5.26
N VAL A 318 -1.24 18.91 -4.95
CA VAL A 318 -2.61 18.45 -4.64
C VAL A 318 -2.81 18.20 -3.14
N PHE A 319 -1.86 17.53 -2.49
CA PHE A 319 -2.00 17.08 -1.11
C PHE A 319 -1.16 17.91 -0.14
N SER A 320 -1.79 18.44 0.90
CA SER A 320 -1.10 19.11 2.01
C SER A 320 -0.88 18.22 3.22
N GLY A 321 -1.53 17.07 3.31
CA GLY A 321 -1.40 16.17 4.43
C GLY A 321 -1.37 14.70 4.04
N CYS A 322 -0.59 13.92 4.79
CA CYS A 322 -0.50 12.48 4.67
C CYS A 322 -0.63 11.81 6.03
N LEU A 323 -1.49 10.81 6.12
CA LEU A 323 -1.60 9.90 7.26
C LEU A 323 -1.04 8.53 6.87
N ALA A 324 0.20 8.22 7.25
CA ALA A 324 0.88 6.96 6.95
C ALA A 324 0.97 6.09 8.20
N PHE A 325 0.08 5.10 8.32
CA PHE A 325 0.07 4.12 9.39
C PHE A 325 0.85 2.89 8.96
N SER A 326 1.86 2.51 9.71
CA SER A 326 2.65 1.29 9.47
C SER A 326 3.06 1.09 8.00
N PRO A 327 3.58 2.12 7.31
CA PRO A 327 3.82 2.05 5.88
C PRO A 327 4.84 0.97 5.52
N SER A 328 4.62 0.29 4.40
CA SER A 328 5.46 -0.81 3.89
C SER A 328 6.81 -0.30 3.35
N LEU A 329 7.62 0.34 4.21
CA LEU A 329 8.87 1.01 3.83
C LEU A 329 9.95 0.06 3.27
N ALA A 330 9.83 -1.25 3.54
CA ALA A 330 10.78 -2.24 3.03
C ALA A 330 10.58 -2.58 1.54
N TRP A 331 9.53 -2.04 0.88
CA TRP A 331 9.26 -2.31 -0.51
C TRP A 331 10.43 -1.93 -1.40
N ASP A 332 10.77 -2.84 -2.34
CA ASP A 332 11.87 -2.68 -3.31
C ASP A 332 13.10 -2.01 -2.71
N ARG A 333 13.70 -2.65 -1.71
CA ARG A 333 14.92 -2.17 -1.04
C ARG A 333 14.80 -0.76 -0.46
N GLU A 334 13.65 -0.43 0.11
CA GLU A 334 13.38 0.86 0.76
C GLU A 334 13.35 2.04 -0.24
N GLN A 335 12.81 1.83 -1.43
CA GLN A 335 12.78 2.83 -2.50
C GLN A 335 12.21 4.18 -2.06
N ILE A 336 11.17 4.21 -1.21
CA ILE A 336 10.59 5.46 -0.68
C ILE A 336 11.59 6.22 0.18
N VAL A 337 12.42 5.53 0.97
CA VAL A 337 13.46 6.15 1.80
C VAL A 337 14.51 6.79 0.90
N ALA A 338 14.91 6.11 -0.19
CA ALA A 338 15.81 6.68 -1.19
C ALA A 338 15.19 7.91 -1.87
N ALA A 339 13.90 7.84 -2.25
CA ALA A 339 13.20 8.96 -2.88
C ALA A 339 13.10 10.19 -1.96
N VAL A 340 12.84 9.98 -0.66
CA VAL A 340 12.83 11.06 0.34
C VAL A 340 14.23 11.59 0.65
N SER A 341 15.29 10.80 0.41
CA SER A 341 16.68 11.28 0.62
C SER A 341 17.13 12.30 -0.41
N GLU A 342 16.46 12.36 -1.59
CA GLU A 342 16.70 13.42 -2.56
C GLU A 342 16.19 14.76 -2.04
N PRO A 343 16.89 15.87 -2.31
CA PRO A 343 16.47 17.18 -1.84
C PRO A 343 15.05 17.52 -2.29
N HIS A 344 14.15 17.71 -1.34
CA HIS A 344 12.76 18.07 -1.58
C HIS A 344 12.39 19.28 -0.74
N ARG A 345 11.73 20.25 -1.37
CA ARG A 345 11.22 21.41 -0.66
C ARG A 345 9.74 21.19 -0.33
N TRP A 346 9.48 20.76 0.89
CA TRP A 346 8.12 20.63 1.39
C TRP A 346 7.44 21.99 1.46
N PRO A 347 6.21 22.14 0.93
CA PRO A 347 5.43 23.35 1.18
C PRO A 347 5.19 23.53 2.69
N HIS A 348 5.18 24.79 3.16
CA HIS A 348 5.14 25.14 4.58
C HIS A 348 3.87 24.71 5.34
N ASP A 349 2.80 24.38 4.61
CA ASP A 349 1.54 23.86 5.14
C ASP A 349 1.43 22.32 5.09
N THR A 350 2.52 21.62 4.78
CA THR A 350 2.56 20.15 4.75
C THR A 350 2.43 19.59 6.16
N LYS A 351 1.58 18.55 6.32
CA LYS A 351 1.34 17.84 7.57
C LYS A 351 1.48 16.33 7.35
N LEU A 352 2.38 15.70 8.08
CA LEU A 352 2.62 14.26 7.97
C LEU A 352 2.44 13.56 9.33
N TRP A 353 1.58 12.56 9.35
CA TRP A 353 1.53 11.54 10.39
C TRP A 353 2.28 10.31 9.90
N LEU A 354 3.20 9.81 10.71
CA LEU A 354 3.99 8.62 10.42
C LEU A 354 4.06 7.75 11.67
N SER A 355 3.52 6.54 11.61
CA SER A 355 3.52 5.64 12.76
C SER A 355 3.96 4.23 12.41
N MET A 356 4.45 3.49 13.43
CA MET A 356 4.83 2.07 13.34
C MET A 356 4.59 1.41 14.69
N GLY A 357 3.93 0.26 14.67
CA GLY A 357 3.77 -0.58 15.85
C GLY A 357 5.07 -1.31 16.22
N THR A 358 5.33 -1.46 17.52
CA THR A 358 6.55 -2.14 18.00
C THR A 358 6.48 -3.65 17.87
N LEU A 359 5.29 -4.24 17.68
CA LEU A 359 5.08 -5.68 17.47
C LEU A 359 4.79 -6.05 16.01
N GLU A 360 5.15 -5.17 15.06
CA GLU A 360 4.94 -5.44 13.64
C GLU A 360 6.09 -6.22 13.01
N GLY A 361 5.83 -7.47 12.72
CA GLY A 361 6.78 -8.44 12.15
C GLY A 361 6.77 -9.75 12.92
N GLY A 362 7.11 -10.84 12.24
CA GLY A 362 7.06 -12.19 12.81
C GLY A 362 8.20 -12.51 13.79
N THR A 363 9.26 -11.69 13.82
CA THR A 363 10.46 -11.88 14.69
C THR A 363 10.90 -10.56 15.30
N ALA A 364 11.65 -10.61 16.40
CA ALA A 364 12.22 -9.43 17.04
C ALA A 364 13.10 -8.61 16.09
N GLU A 365 13.85 -9.28 15.19
CA GLU A 365 14.69 -8.60 14.19
C GLU A 365 13.83 -7.83 13.18
N SER A 366 12.72 -8.42 12.71
CA SER A 366 11.81 -7.74 11.76
C SER A 366 11.07 -6.58 12.42
N GLN A 367 10.69 -6.71 13.69
CA GLN A 367 10.08 -5.63 14.49
C GLN A 367 11.05 -4.45 14.66
N ALA A 368 12.29 -4.73 15.06
CA ALA A 368 13.35 -3.72 15.17
C ALA A 368 13.69 -3.08 13.81
N ALA A 369 13.67 -3.87 12.73
CA ALA A 369 13.91 -3.36 11.39
C ALA A 369 12.79 -2.41 10.93
N ASN A 370 11.51 -2.73 11.17
CA ASN A 370 10.37 -1.90 10.79
C ASN A 370 10.37 -0.58 11.54
N THR A 371 10.52 -0.62 12.88
CA THR A 371 10.60 0.58 13.71
C THR A 371 11.83 1.43 13.36
N GLY A 372 12.98 0.80 13.10
CA GLY A 372 14.21 1.48 12.70
C GLY A 372 14.11 2.19 11.34
N ARG A 373 13.45 1.57 10.34
CA ARG A 373 13.17 2.20 9.03
C ARG A 373 12.30 3.45 9.19
N THR A 374 11.24 3.32 9.96
CA THR A 374 10.29 4.42 10.17
C THR A 374 10.93 5.58 10.93
N ALA A 375 11.73 5.29 11.95
CA ALA A 375 12.50 6.30 12.67
C ALA A 375 13.53 7.00 11.75
N ARG A 376 14.19 6.25 10.86
CA ARG A 376 15.13 6.82 9.88
C ARG A 376 14.42 7.72 8.87
N LEU A 377 13.24 7.31 8.37
CA LEU A 377 12.43 8.14 7.49
C LEU A 377 12.01 9.44 8.18
N ALA A 378 11.57 9.38 9.45
CA ALA A 378 11.20 10.58 10.21
C ALA A 378 12.38 11.56 10.31
N LYS A 379 13.59 11.09 10.62
CA LYS A 379 14.80 11.92 10.67
C LYS A 379 15.16 12.55 9.32
N LEU A 380 14.96 11.85 8.21
CA LEU A 380 15.17 12.41 6.87
C LEU A 380 14.17 13.53 6.57
N LEU A 381 12.91 13.36 6.93
CA LEU A 381 11.87 14.37 6.78
C LEU A 381 12.16 15.62 7.65
N GLU A 382 12.64 15.43 8.88
CA GLU A 382 13.10 16.51 9.77
C GLU A 382 14.28 17.26 9.15
N ALA A 383 15.25 16.54 8.60
CA ALA A 383 16.42 17.14 7.94
C ALA A 383 16.02 17.98 6.70
N GLN A 384 14.88 17.71 6.10
CA GLN A 384 14.30 18.49 5.01
C GLN A 384 13.39 19.64 5.48
N GLY A 385 13.36 19.91 6.77
CA GLY A 385 12.70 21.07 7.36
C GLY A 385 11.30 20.86 7.92
N LEU A 386 10.78 19.61 7.94
CA LEU A 386 9.53 19.33 8.65
C LEU A 386 9.77 19.31 10.17
N ARG A 387 9.01 20.12 10.89
CA ARG A 387 9.19 20.31 12.34
C ARG A 387 8.45 19.22 13.12
N PRO A 388 9.14 18.52 14.07
CA PRO A 388 8.49 17.54 14.96
C PRO A 388 7.29 18.17 15.70
N ASP A 389 6.21 17.40 15.81
CA ASP A 389 4.94 17.74 16.47
C ASP A 389 4.25 19.04 15.98
N VAL A 390 4.71 19.57 14.85
CA VAL A 390 4.14 20.74 14.16
C VAL A 390 3.76 20.42 12.72
N ASP A 391 4.67 19.79 11.99
CA ASP A 391 4.52 19.41 10.59
C ASP A 391 4.65 17.89 10.41
N LEU A 392 5.39 17.23 11.31
CA LEU A 392 5.64 15.80 11.32
C LEU A 392 5.34 15.20 12.69
N TRP A 393 4.35 14.32 12.77
CA TRP A 393 4.05 13.50 13.95
C TRP A 393 4.56 12.08 13.73
N TYR A 394 5.78 11.80 14.18
CA TYR A 394 6.29 10.43 14.22
C TYR A 394 5.89 9.74 15.52
N ARG A 395 5.33 8.54 15.43
CA ARG A 395 4.91 7.73 16.58
C ARG A 395 5.39 6.29 16.48
N SER A 396 6.21 5.86 17.44
CA SER A 396 6.47 4.45 17.72
C SER A 396 5.39 3.97 18.70
N CYS A 397 4.48 3.13 18.21
CA CYS A 397 3.30 2.72 18.98
C CYS A 397 3.59 1.44 19.75
N GLU A 398 3.74 1.57 21.06
CA GLU A 398 4.09 0.45 21.94
C GLU A 398 3.01 -0.64 21.90
N SER A 399 3.45 -1.90 21.79
CA SER A 399 2.60 -3.09 21.72
C SER A 399 1.57 -3.11 20.58
N ALA A 400 1.63 -2.18 19.63
CA ALA A 400 0.75 -2.17 18.46
C ALA A 400 1.24 -3.20 17.42
N THR A 401 0.28 -3.88 16.81
CA THR A 401 0.42 -4.89 15.76
C THR A 401 0.00 -4.32 14.40
N HIS A 402 0.28 -5.06 13.32
CA HIS A 402 -0.04 -4.64 11.96
C HIS A 402 -1.50 -5.01 11.62
N ASP A 403 -2.45 -4.30 12.19
CA ASP A 403 -3.87 -4.58 12.02
C ASP A 403 -4.76 -3.33 12.19
N GLU A 404 -6.01 -3.45 11.75
CA GLU A 404 -7.03 -2.42 11.75
C GLU A 404 -7.32 -1.89 13.17
N ALA A 405 -7.36 -2.75 14.18
CA ALA A 405 -7.62 -2.35 15.57
C ALA A 405 -6.49 -1.48 16.16
N SER A 406 -5.25 -1.74 15.74
CA SER A 406 -4.09 -0.92 16.11
C SER A 406 -4.12 0.44 15.43
N TRP A 407 -4.56 0.52 14.17
CA TRP A 407 -4.67 1.78 13.42
C TRP A 407 -5.88 2.60 13.86
N ALA A 408 -7.02 1.97 14.17
CA ALA A 408 -8.18 2.62 14.74
C ALA A 408 -7.84 3.41 16.01
N LYS A 409 -7.07 2.81 16.93
CA LYS A 409 -6.61 3.49 18.18
C LYS A 409 -5.76 4.74 17.94
N GLN A 410 -5.06 4.80 16.82
CA GLN A 410 -4.17 5.90 16.46
C GLN A 410 -4.89 6.99 15.65
N PHE A 411 -5.97 6.62 14.95
CA PHE A 411 -6.66 7.49 14.01
C PHE A 411 -7.17 8.81 14.62
N PRO A 412 -7.74 8.85 15.84
CA PRO A 412 -8.16 10.11 16.46
C PRO A 412 -7.03 11.13 16.61
N ALA A 413 -5.83 10.70 17.03
CA ALA A 413 -4.67 11.58 17.16
C ALA A 413 -4.14 12.02 15.79
N ALA A 414 -4.12 11.12 14.81
CA ALA A 414 -3.68 11.41 13.45
C ALA A 414 -4.62 12.40 12.75
N LEU A 415 -5.93 12.26 12.93
CA LEU A 415 -6.92 13.17 12.36
C LEU A 415 -6.81 14.58 12.97
N LYS A 416 -6.55 14.67 14.27
CA LYS A 416 -6.27 15.95 14.95
C LYS A 416 -5.00 16.62 14.45
N ALA A 417 -3.98 15.85 14.06
CA ALA A 417 -2.73 16.40 13.53
C ALA A 417 -2.95 17.18 12.22
N LEU A 418 -3.91 16.80 11.38
CA LEU A 418 -4.27 17.53 10.17
C LEU A 418 -4.94 18.89 10.45
N ARG A 419 -5.47 19.09 11.64
CA ARG A 419 -6.25 20.27 12.03
C ARG A 419 -5.43 21.56 12.20
N THR A 420 -4.13 21.47 12.45
CA THR A 420 -3.29 22.60 12.89
C THR A 420 -3.12 23.72 11.86
N VAL A 421 -3.84 23.69 10.76
CA VAL A 421 -4.00 24.83 9.86
C VAL A 421 -5.29 25.55 10.23
N THR A 422 -5.17 26.53 11.13
CA THR A 422 -6.22 27.53 11.37
C THR A 422 -6.33 28.40 10.10
N PRO A 423 -7.55 28.82 9.69
CA PRO A 423 -7.73 29.70 8.55
C PRO A 423 -7.00 31.01 8.70
#